data_8aea9ec4c7a5c3a988dd9558db5195ac
#
_entry.id   8aea9ec4c7a5c3a988dd9558db5195ac
#
_cell.length_a   1.000
_cell.length_b   1.000
_cell.length_c   1.000
_cell.angle_alpha   90.00
_cell.angle_beta   90.00
_cell.angle_gamma   90.00
#
_symmetry.space_group_name_H-M   'P 1'
#
loop_
_entity.id
_entity.type
_entity.pdbx_description
1 polymer ?
#
loop_
_entity_poly.entity_id
_entity_poly.type
_entity_poly.pdbx_seq_one_letter_code
_entity_poly.pdbx_strand_id
1 'polypeptide(L)'
;SKYVEEGFGTGDCVIIADRTLHIVDYKHGRGVLVEADDNPQMKLYALGALELFDCIYDIDTVSMTIYQPRRSNVSTFTIPKNELYEWADQVLAPTAELAFNGDGEYHCGEWCQFCKAKADCRERANANMELAKFEFRQPPLLTDEEVEEILGRIDELIAWASDIKYYALQAAISGKQW
;
A
#
# COMPACT_ATOMS: atom_id res chain seq x y z
N SER A 1 3.83 18.91 -2.53
CA SER A 1 5.19 18.41 -2.20
C SER A 1 6.05 18.43 -3.45
N LYS A 2 7.37 18.70 -3.31
CA LYS A 2 8.30 18.70 -4.46
C LYS A 2 8.51 17.30 -5.07
N TYR A 3 8.16 16.25 -4.38
CA TYR A 3 8.34 14.86 -4.82
C TYR A 3 7.09 14.22 -5.39
N VAL A 4 5.91 14.69 -4.95
CA VAL A 4 4.62 14.13 -5.35
C VAL A 4 3.68 15.27 -5.70
N GLU A 5 3.26 15.35 -6.95
CA GLU A 5 2.32 16.38 -7.42
C GLU A 5 0.99 16.22 -6.66
N GLU A 6 0.44 17.34 -6.17
CA GLU A 6 -0.76 17.39 -5.31
C GLU A 6 -0.70 16.49 -4.06
N GLY A 7 0.50 15.96 -3.72
CA GLY A 7 0.69 15.09 -2.57
C GLY A 7 0.48 15.83 -1.26
N PHE A 8 -0.38 15.28 -0.40
CA PHE A 8 -0.60 15.73 0.98
C PHE A 8 -0.81 14.54 1.89
N GLY A 9 -0.64 14.74 3.19
CA GLY A 9 -0.87 13.72 4.21
C GLY A 9 -1.02 14.36 5.58
N THR A 10 -1.57 13.60 6.52
CA THR A 10 -1.71 14.00 7.92
C THR A 10 -0.92 13.01 8.78
N GLY A 11 0.11 13.49 9.44
CA GLY A 11 0.86 12.73 10.45
C GLY A 11 0.22 12.91 11.83
N ASP A 12 0.16 11.83 12.60
CA ASP A 12 -0.49 11.86 13.93
C ASP A 12 0.35 12.63 14.96
N CYS A 13 1.68 12.43 14.95
CA CYS A 13 2.57 13.08 15.92
C CYS A 13 3.95 13.33 15.30
N VAL A 14 4.46 14.53 15.53
CA VAL A 14 5.80 14.96 15.14
C VAL A 14 6.52 15.53 16.36
N ILE A 15 7.72 15.02 16.65
CA ILE A 15 8.58 15.49 17.75
C ILE A 15 9.96 15.78 17.17
N ILE A 16 10.55 16.91 17.54
CA ILE A 16 11.92 17.25 17.17
C ILE A 16 12.72 17.42 18.45
N ALA A 17 13.69 16.57 18.66
CA ALA A 17 14.58 16.57 19.81
C ALA A 17 15.93 15.96 19.44
N ASP A 18 16.99 16.44 20.07
CA ASP A 18 18.36 15.89 19.92
C ASP A 18 18.77 15.67 18.45
N ARG A 19 18.50 16.69 17.59
CA ARG A 19 18.77 16.66 16.13
C ARG A 19 18.04 15.51 15.40
N THR A 20 17.00 14.94 16.01
CA THR A 20 16.19 13.88 15.44
C THR A 20 14.76 14.33 15.23
N LEU A 21 14.26 14.11 14.03
CA LEU A 21 12.84 14.22 13.70
C LEU A 21 12.18 12.87 13.97
N HIS A 22 11.26 12.84 14.93
CA HIS A 22 10.46 11.66 15.24
C HIS A 22 9.07 11.82 14.63
N ILE A 23 8.69 10.85 13.80
CA ILE A 23 7.33 10.69 13.27
C ILE A 23 6.70 9.49 13.95
N VAL A 24 5.56 9.68 14.59
CA VAL A 24 4.82 8.59 15.22
C VAL A 24 3.44 8.49 14.60
N ASP A 25 3.09 7.31 14.11
CA ASP A 25 1.80 7.00 13.52
C ASP A 25 1.05 5.99 14.39
N TYR A 26 -0.17 6.33 14.79
CA TYR A 26 -1.01 5.54 15.68
C TYR A 26 -2.01 4.69 14.88
N LYS A 27 -1.85 3.39 14.92
CA LYS A 27 -2.73 2.43 14.24
C LYS A 27 -3.69 1.76 15.24
N HIS A 28 -4.92 2.26 15.37
CA HIS A 28 -5.89 1.76 16.34
C HIS A 28 -6.48 0.38 16.00
N GLY A 29 -6.53 0.01 14.72
CA GLY A 29 -7.15 -1.22 14.23
C GLY A 29 -6.47 -2.51 14.66
N ARG A 30 -7.19 -3.64 14.62
CA ARG A 30 -6.65 -5.00 14.73
C ARG A 30 -6.35 -5.64 13.38
N GLY A 31 -6.50 -4.91 12.28
CA GLY A 31 -6.30 -5.39 10.93
C GLY A 31 -4.89 -5.90 10.64
N VAL A 32 -4.29 -5.44 9.58
CA VAL A 32 -2.94 -5.85 9.16
C VAL A 32 -1.90 -5.36 10.15
N LEU A 33 -0.92 -6.21 10.48
CA LEU A 33 0.30 -5.80 11.18
C LEU A 33 1.11 -4.90 10.25
N VAL A 34 1.54 -3.74 10.74
CA VAL A 34 2.32 -2.78 9.95
C VAL A 34 3.64 -2.51 10.67
N GLU A 35 4.73 -2.69 9.94
CA GLU A 35 6.08 -2.40 10.43
C GLU A 35 6.54 -1.03 9.92
N ALA A 36 7.40 -0.38 10.72
CA ALA A 36 8.02 0.89 10.35
C ALA A 36 9.20 0.71 9.40
N ASP A 37 9.78 -0.50 9.37
CA ASP A 37 10.96 -0.81 8.58
C ASP A 37 10.69 -0.56 7.08
N ASP A 38 11.48 0.32 6.51
CA ASP A 38 11.39 0.78 5.11
C ASP A 38 9.97 1.21 4.64
N ASN A 39 9.10 1.62 5.55
CA ASN A 39 7.70 1.91 5.30
C ASN A 39 7.54 3.22 4.49
N PRO A 40 7.00 3.18 3.25
CA PRO A 40 6.91 4.36 2.39
C PRO A 40 5.94 5.43 2.95
N GLN A 41 4.87 5.06 3.66
CA GLN A 41 3.97 6.02 4.30
C GLN A 41 4.69 6.85 5.35
N MET A 42 5.50 6.18 6.19
CA MET A 42 6.28 6.84 7.22
C MET A 42 7.35 7.76 6.63
N LYS A 43 8.03 7.32 5.58
CA LYS A 43 8.99 8.13 4.83
C LYS A 43 8.33 9.38 4.22
N LEU A 44 7.13 9.25 3.65
CA LEU A 44 6.37 10.38 3.12
C LEU A 44 6.00 11.41 4.19
N TYR A 45 5.56 10.97 5.37
CA TYR A 45 5.28 11.85 6.49
C TYR A 45 6.54 12.57 6.98
N ALA A 46 7.66 11.85 7.03
CA ALA A 46 8.95 12.42 7.41
C ALA A 46 9.43 13.49 6.41
N LEU A 47 9.31 13.24 5.11
CA LEU A 47 9.63 14.24 4.07
C LEU A 47 8.76 15.49 4.20
N GLY A 48 7.45 15.33 4.42
CA GLY A 48 6.55 16.46 4.64
C GLY A 48 6.89 17.27 5.89
N ALA A 49 7.28 16.61 6.98
CA ALA A 49 7.74 17.28 8.19
C ALA A 49 9.09 17.99 7.99
N LEU A 50 10.04 17.37 7.28
CA LEU A 50 11.31 18.03 6.95
C LEU A 50 11.09 19.29 6.09
N GLU A 51 10.17 19.26 5.13
CA GLU A 51 9.84 20.43 4.30
C GLU A 51 9.39 21.63 5.16
N LEU A 52 8.71 21.38 6.27
CA LEU A 52 8.22 22.40 7.18
C LEU A 52 9.25 22.84 8.24
N PHE A 53 10.07 21.93 8.72
CA PHE A 53 10.84 22.15 9.95
C PHE A 53 12.36 22.16 9.77
N ASP A 54 12.91 21.62 8.68
CA ASP A 54 14.38 21.51 8.49
C ASP A 54 15.06 22.89 8.35
N CYS A 55 14.32 23.91 7.93
CA CYS A 55 14.83 25.28 7.89
C CYS A 55 14.86 25.97 9.28
N ILE A 56 14.21 25.40 10.30
CA ILE A 56 14.08 25.96 11.64
C ILE A 56 14.95 25.19 12.65
N TYR A 57 15.04 23.87 12.47
CA TYR A 57 15.74 22.95 13.38
C TYR A 57 16.90 22.28 12.64
N ASP A 58 17.99 22.07 13.37
CA ASP A 58 19.14 21.32 12.89
C ASP A 58 18.87 19.81 13.02
N ILE A 59 18.38 19.17 11.95
CA ILE A 59 17.95 17.77 11.93
C ILE A 59 18.98 16.95 11.13
N ASP A 60 19.50 15.89 11.72
CA ASP A 60 20.41 14.94 11.06
C ASP A 60 19.76 13.57 10.80
N THR A 61 18.87 13.18 11.69
CA THR A 61 18.31 11.83 11.77
C THR A 61 16.78 11.88 11.73
N VAL A 62 16.19 10.88 11.11
CA VAL A 62 14.74 10.68 11.07
C VAL A 62 14.42 9.33 11.72
N SER A 63 13.55 9.36 12.72
CA SER A 63 13.05 8.18 13.43
C SER A 63 11.54 8.04 13.18
N MET A 64 11.12 6.93 12.64
CA MET A 64 9.75 6.65 12.24
C MET A 64 9.20 5.50 13.09
N THR A 65 8.13 5.74 13.85
CA THR A 65 7.54 4.75 14.75
C THR A 65 6.07 4.50 14.40
N ILE A 66 5.71 3.24 14.24
CA ILE A 66 4.32 2.78 14.17
C ILE A 66 3.94 2.19 15.53
N TYR A 67 2.86 2.71 16.10
CA TYR A 67 2.32 2.27 17.38
C TYR A 67 0.94 1.63 17.18
N GLN A 68 0.87 0.28 17.31
CA GLN A 68 -0.35 -0.51 17.20
C GLN A 68 -0.67 -1.20 18.53
N PRO A 69 -1.29 -0.53 19.51
CA PRO A 69 -1.47 -1.08 20.87
C PRO A 69 -2.33 -2.33 20.91
N ARG A 70 -3.34 -2.43 20.02
CA ARG A 70 -4.22 -3.60 19.96
C ARG A 70 -3.58 -4.85 19.38
N ARG A 71 -2.37 -4.72 18.82
CA ARG A 71 -1.53 -5.82 18.32
C ARG A 71 -0.26 -5.99 19.12
N SER A 72 -0.11 -5.21 20.22
CA SER A 72 1.12 -5.17 21.03
C SER A 72 2.36 -4.90 20.18
N ASN A 73 2.21 -4.08 19.11
CA ASN A 73 3.29 -3.75 18.20
C ASN A 73 3.75 -2.30 18.39
N VAL A 74 5.05 -2.15 18.57
CA VAL A 74 5.77 -0.87 18.48
C VAL A 74 6.98 -1.10 17.61
N SER A 75 6.91 -0.63 16.38
CA SER A 75 7.97 -0.81 15.39
C SER A 75 8.61 0.54 15.11
N THR A 76 9.94 0.61 15.14
CA THR A 76 10.68 1.84 14.88
C THR A 76 11.78 1.59 13.85
N PHE A 77 11.86 2.49 12.86
CA PHE A 77 12.90 2.53 11.84
C PHE A 77 13.58 3.89 11.85
N THR A 78 14.91 3.92 11.84
CA THR A 78 15.68 5.16 11.95
C THR A 78 16.74 5.20 10.85
N ILE A 79 16.80 6.33 10.12
CA ILE A 79 17.75 6.56 9.05
C ILE A 79 18.34 7.98 9.13
N PRO A 80 19.54 8.21 8.58
CA PRO A 80 20.04 9.56 8.34
C PRO A 80 19.11 10.36 7.41
N LYS A 81 18.98 11.67 7.65
CA LYS A 81 18.15 12.56 6.81
C LYS A 81 18.56 12.52 5.33
N ASN A 82 19.84 12.49 5.03
CA ASN A 82 20.31 12.44 3.66
C ASN A 82 19.91 11.14 2.92
N GLU A 83 19.88 10.02 3.61
CA GLU A 83 19.41 8.74 3.05
C GLU A 83 17.93 8.81 2.67
N LEU A 84 17.11 9.48 3.50
CA LEU A 84 15.71 9.72 3.17
C LEU A 84 15.55 10.60 1.93
N TYR A 85 16.37 11.63 1.78
CA TYR A 85 16.36 12.46 0.57
C TYR A 85 16.83 11.71 -0.67
N GLU A 86 17.86 10.86 -0.56
CA GLU A 86 18.31 10.01 -1.66
C GLU A 86 17.20 9.05 -2.12
N TRP A 87 16.50 8.42 -1.18
CA TRP A 87 15.33 7.61 -1.49
C TRP A 87 14.23 8.40 -2.19
N ALA A 88 13.99 9.63 -1.73
CA ALA A 88 12.96 10.50 -2.32
C ALA A 88 13.29 10.89 -3.77
N ASP A 89 14.55 11.18 -4.06
CA ASP A 89 15.00 11.56 -5.40
C ASP A 89 15.10 10.35 -6.36
N GLN A 90 15.57 9.19 -5.85
CA GLN A 90 15.87 8.03 -6.69
C GLN A 90 14.67 7.08 -6.87
N VAL A 91 13.77 7.01 -5.88
CA VAL A 91 12.66 6.06 -5.85
C VAL A 91 11.32 6.77 -5.87
N LEU A 92 11.07 7.66 -4.91
CA LEU A 92 9.75 8.25 -4.75
C LEU A 92 9.36 9.14 -5.94
N ALA A 93 10.20 10.11 -6.31
CA ALA A 93 9.86 11.07 -7.37
C ALA A 93 9.59 10.40 -8.73
N PRO A 94 10.47 9.51 -9.26
CA PRO A 94 10.19 8.85 -10.52
C PRO A 94 8.98 7.90 -10.46
N THR A 95 8.75 7.21 -9.32
CA THR A 95 7.58 6.35 -9.17
C THR A 95 6.28 7.15 -9.11
N ALA A 96 6.29 8.29 -8.42
CA ALA A 96 5.13 9.19 -8.33
C ALA A 96 4.80 9.81 -9.68
N GLU A 97 5.80 10.18 -10.48
CA GLU A 97 5.62 10.70 -11.84
C GLU A 97 4.97 9.65 -12.76
N LEU A 98 5.48 8.41 -12.76
CA LEU A 98 4.87 7.31 -13.51
C LEU A 98 3.42 7.07 -13.10
N ALA A 99 3.14 7.09 -11.80
CA ALA A 99 1.79 6.90 -11.29
C ALA A 99 0.84 8.06 -11.66
N PHE A 100 1.32 9.30 -11.59
CA PHE A 100 0.55 10.49 -11.93
C PHE A 100 0.19 10.54 -13.42
N ASN A 101 1.14 10.20 -14.28
CA ASN A 101 0.94 10.15 -15.74
C ASN A 101 0.15 8.91 -16.21
N GLY A 102 -0.01 7.90 -15.36
CA GLY A 102 -0.65 6.64 -15.73
C GLY A 102 0.22 5.71 -16.57
N ASP A 103 1.53 5.92 -16.59
CA ASP A 103 2.50 5.17 -17.39
C ASP A 103 3.08 3.95 -16.65
N GLY A 104 2.71 3.76 -15.38
CA GLY A 104 3.18 2.65 -14.56
C GLY A 104 2.54 1.30 -14.96
N GLU A 105 3.25 0.22 -14.68
CA GLU A 105 2.73 -1.13 -14.85
C GLU A 105 1.80 -1.50 -13.69
N TYR A 106 0.74 -2.26 -14.01
CA TYR A 106 -0.21 -2.75 -13.01
C TYR A 106 0.21 -4.14 -12.54
N HIS A 107 0.33 -4.29 -11.22
CA HIS A 107 0.65 -5.58 -10.59
C HIS A 107 -0.41 -5.95 -9.55
N CYS A 108 -0.88 -7.20 -9.57
CA CYS A 108 -1.80 -7.73 -8.59
C CYS A 108 -1.03 -8.17 -7.33
N GLY A 109 -1.60 -7.88 -6.13
CA GLY A 109 -1.03 -8.25 -4.86
C GLY A 109 -1.96 -7.94 -3.68
N GLU A 110 -1.48 -8.12 -2.45
CA GLU A 110 -2.24 -7.88 -1.22
C GLU A 110 -2.80 -6.46 -1.11
N TRP A 111 -2.13 -5.48 -1.70
CA TRP A 111 -2.59 -4.09 -1.76
C TRP A 111 -3.87 -3.89 -2.57
N CYS A 112 -4.25 -4.84 -3.43
CA CYS A 112 -5.48 -4.75 -4.22
C CYS A 112 -6.73 -4.62 -3.35
N GLN A 113 -6.74 -5.15 -2.14
CA GLN A 113 -7.86 -5.01 -1.20
C GLN A 113 -8.18 -3.54 -0.88
N PHE A 114 -7.19 -2.66 -0.89
CA PHE A 114 -7.32 -1.22 -0.60
C PHE A 114 -7.47 -0.36 -1.84
N CYS A 115 -7.28 -0.92 -3.05
CA CYS A 115 -7.30 -0.18 -4.30
C CYS A 115 -8.72 0.28 -4.66
N LYS A 116 -8.87 1.54 -5.06
CA LYS A 116 -10.18 2.09 -5.49
C LYS A 116 -10.69 1.45 -6.79
N ALA A 117 -9.77 1.04 -7.69
CA ALA A 117 -10.08 0.39 -8.97
C ALA A 117 -10.16 -1.14 -8.86
N LYS A 118 -10.21 -1.70 -7.65
CA LYS A 118 -10.13 -3.15 -7.41
C LYS A 118 -11.22 -3.98 -8.08
N ALA A 119 -12.38 -3.39 -8.38
CA ALA A 119 -13.50 -4.09 -8.98
C ALA A 119 -13.38 -4.19 -10.51
N ASP A 120 -12.83 -3.16 -11.17
CA ASP A 120 -12.75 -3.06 -12.62
C ASP A 120 -11.31 -3.15 -13.17
N CYS A 121 -10.34 -3.42 -12.31
CA CYS A 121 -8.95 -3.62 -12.69
C CYS A 121 -8.76 -4.90 -13.51
N ARG A 122 -8.29 -4.73 -14.74
CA ARG A 122 -8.05 -5.83 -15.67
C ARG A 122 -6.95 -6.78 -15.20
N GLU A 123 -5.87 -6.25 -14.60
CA GLU A 123 -4.77 -7.06 -14.10
C GLU A 123 -5.23 -7.97 -12.94
N ARG A 124 -6.03 -7.44 -12.02
CA ARG A 124 -6.63 -8.25 -10.96
C ARG A 124 -7.59 -9.30 -11.52
N ALA A 125 -8.36 -8.95 -12.55
CA ALA A 125 -9.24 -9.92 -13.24
C ALA A 125 -8.41 -11.04 -13.89
N ASN A 126 -7.34 -10.72 -14.61
CA ASN A 126 -6.46 -11.70 -15.23
C ASN A 126 -5.87 -12.65 -14.20
N ALA A 127 -5.31 -12.12 -13.11
CA ALA A 127 -4.71 -12.91 -12.03
C ALA A 127 -5.70 -13.89 -11.38
N ASN A 128 -6.96 -13.49 -11.19
CA ASN A 128 -8.00 -14.36 -10.64
C ASN A 128 -8.51 -15.37 -11.65
N MET A 129 -8.65 -14.99 -12.92
CA MET A 129 -9.12 -15.90 -13.98
C MET A 129 -8.07 -16.96 -14.35
N GLU A 130 -6.81 -16.79 -13.98
CA GLU A 130 -5.79 -17.83 -14.13
C GLU A 130 -6.15 -19.15 -13.43
N LEU A 131 -6.95 -19.09 -12.36
CA LEU A 131 -7.47 -20.32 -11.72
C LEU A 131 -8.31 -21.17 -12.65
N ALA A 132 -8.95 -20.58 -13.67
CA ALA A 132 -9.73 -21.31 -14.68
C ALA A 132 -8.88 -22.29 -15.52
N LYS A 133 -7.55 -22.13 -15.52
CA LYS A 133 -6.63 -23.08 -16.21
C LYS A 133 -6.79 -24.52 -15.72
N PHE A 134 -7.22 -24.73 -14.46
CA PHE A 134 -7.40 -26.06 -13.90
C PHE A 134 -8.60 -26.80 -14.52
N GLU A 135 -9.62 -26.10 -15.03
CA GLU A 135 -10.79 -26.71 -15.66
C GLU A 135 -10.44 -27.49 -16.94
N PHE A 136 -9.37 -27.12 -17.63
CA PHE A 136 -8.98 -27.68 -18.91
C PHE A 136 -7.86 -28.74 -18.82
N ARG A 137 -7.43 -29.10 -17.62
CA ARG A 137 -6.38 -30.10 -17.39
C ARG A 137 -6.93 -31.52 -17.36
N GLN A 138 -6.08 -32.49 -17.71
CA GLN A 138 -6.34 -33.91 -17.58
C GLN A 138 -5.42 -34.52 -16.50
N PRO A 139 -5.89 -35.46 -15.68
CA PRO A 139 -7.22 -36.11 -15.65
C PRO A 139 -8.36 -35.16 -15.19
N PRO A 140 -9.65 -35.59 -15.32
CA PRO A 140 -10.81 -34.73 -15.01
C PRO A 140 -11.00 -34.43 -13.50
N LEU A 141 -10.20 -35.02 -12.63
CA LEU A 141 -10.18 -34.73 -11.19
C LEU A 141 -8.88 -33.99 -10.84
N LEU A 142 -9.00 -33.03 -9.94
CA LEU A 142 -7.85 -32.30 -9.42
C LEU A 142 -6.94 -33.24 -8.60
N THR A 143 -5.63 -33.05 -8.70
CA THR A 143 -4.68 -33.66 -7.79
C THR A 143 -4.63 -32.88 -6.47
N ASP A 144 -4.05 -33.49 -5.42
CA ASP A 144 -3.90 -32.82 -4.12
C ASP A 144 -3.02 -31.57 -4.21
N GLU A 145 -1.98 -31.57 -5.06
CA GLU A 145 -1.11 -30.40 -5.33
C GLU A 145 -1.88 -29.28 -6.02
N GLU A 146 -2.77 -29.59 -6.96
CA GLU A 146 -3.63 -28.60 -7.62
C GLU A 146 -4.64 -28.00 -6.63
N VAL A 147 -5.18 -28.81 -5.72
CA VAL A 147 -6.06 -28.34 -4.66
C VAL A 147 -5.31 -27.39 -3.71
N GLU A 148 -4.07 -27.71 -3.35
CA GLU A 148 -3.22 -26.84 -2.50
C GLU A 148 -2.94 -25.50 -3.19
N GLU A 149 -2.61 -25.49 -4.49
CA GLU A 149 -2.41 -24.24 -5.26
C GLU A 149 -3.68 -23.39 -5.30
N ILE A 150 -4.85 -24.02 -5.50
CA ILE A 150 -6.14 -23.32 -5.53
C ILE A 150 -6.46 -22.75 -4.15
N LEU A 151 -6.27 -23.52 -3.07
CA LEU A 151 -6.54 -23.07 -1.70
C LEU A 151 -5.73 -21.83 -1.33
N GLY A 152 -4.49 -21.71 -1.79
CA GLY A 152 -3.65 -20.55 -1.57
C GLY A 152 -4.17 -19.26 -2.22
N ARG A 153 -5.11 -19.35 -3.17
CA ARG A 153 -5.61 -18.21 -3.97
C ARG A 153 -7.12 -17.99 -3.90
N ILE A 154 -7.87 -18.96 -3.37
CA ILE A 154 -9.34 -18.96 -3.44
C ILE A 154 -9.98 -17.80 -2.67
N ASP A 155 -9.39 -17.38 -1.57
CA ASP A 155 -9.89 -16.26 -0.78
C ASP A 155 -9.81 -14.93 -1.56
N GLU A 156 -8.77 -14.73 -2.36
CA GLU A 156 -8.66 -13.59 -3.26
C GLU A 156 -9.72 -13.61 -4.37
N LEU A 157 -9.98 -14.78 -4.94
CA LEU A 157 -11.04 -14.97 -5.94
C LEU A 157 -12.43 -14.64 -5.35
N ILE A 158 -12.72 -15.12 -4.14
CA ILE A 158 -13.98 -14.83 -3.44
C ILE A 158 -14.11 -13.33 -3.16
N ALA A 159 -13.05 -12.69 -2.68
CA ALA A 159 -13.02 -11.26 -2.43
C ALA A 159 -13.24 -10.45 -3.70
N TRP A 160 -12.54 -10.81 -4.80
CA TRP A 160 -12.73 -10.16 -6.10
C TRP A 160 -14.15 -10.34 -6.63
N ALA A 161 -14.72 -11.53 -6.56
CA ALA A 161 -16.10 -11.78 -6.98
C ALA A 161 -17.10 -10.93 -6.19
N SER A 162 -16.85 -10.72 -4.89
CA SER A 162 -17.68 -9.86 -4.04
C SER A 162 -17.54 -8.39 -4.42
N ASP A 163 -16.33 -7.91 -4.72
CA ASP A 163 -16.07 -6.55 -5.20
C ASP A 163 -16.79 -6.25 -6.53
N ILE A 164 -16.77 -7.20 -7.48
CA ILE A 164 -17.51 -7.09 -8.74
C ILE A 164 -19.02 -6.97 -8.51
N LYS A 165 -19.59 -7.81 -7.64
CA LYS A 165 -21.03 -7.74 -7.31
C LYS A 165 -21.40 -6.41 -6.68
N TYR A 166 -20.60 -5.91 -5.76
CA TYR A 166 -20.81 -4.62 -5.13
C TYR A 166 -20.73 -3.47 -6.15
N TYR A 167 -19.71 -3.47 -7.00
CA TYR A 167 -19.55 -2.48 -8.07
C TYR A 167 -20.77 -2.47 -9.01
N ALA A 168 -21.18 -3.66 -9.47
CA ALA A 168 -22.32 -3.80 -10.36
C ALA A 168 -23.62 -3.27 -9.71
N LEU A 169 -23.84 -3.55 -8.42
CA LEU A 169 -24.98 -3.04 -7.66
C LEU A 169 -24.95 -1.51 -7.58
N GLN A 170 -23.81 -0.90 -7.21
CA GLN A 170 -23.69 0.57 -7.12
C GLN A 170 -23.90 1.24 -8.48
N ALA A 171 -23.34 0.65 -9.54
CA ALA A 171 -23.51 1.16 -10.89
C ALA A 171 -24.98 1.07 -11.35
N ALA A 172 -25.69 -0.02 -11.03
CA ALA A 172 -27.11 -0.17 -11.33
C ALA A 172 -27.98 0.84 -10.56
N ILE A 173 -27.70 1.08 -9.27
CA ILE A 173 -28.36 2.12 -8.47
C ILE A 173 -28.15 3.51 -9.10
N SER A 174 -26.98 3.76 -9.70
CA SER A 174 -26.66 5.00 -10.42
C SER A 174 -27.23 5.07 -11.84
N GLY A 175 -28.05 4.08 -12.24
CA GLY A 175 -28.77 4.07 -13.52
C GLY A 175 -28.03 3.36 -14.68
N LYS A 176 -26.90 2.72 -14.43
CA LYS A 176 -26.21 1.92 -15.45
C LYS A 176 -27.02 0.64 -15.72
N GLN A 177 -27.29 0.36 -17.01
CA GLN A 177 -27.89 -0.90 -17.47
C GLN A 177 -26.77 -1.85 -17.88
N TRP A 178 -26.95 -3.13 -17.56
CA TRP A 178 -26.01 -4.20 -17.86
C TRP A 178 -26.56 -5.11 -18.96
#